data_b98eb06231f63b883f92656dea01e072
#
_entry.id   b98eb06231f63b883f92656dea01e072
#
_cell.length_a   1.000
_cell.length_b   1.000
_cell.length_c   1.000
_cell.angle_alpha   90.00
_cell.angle_beta   90.00
_cell.angle_gamma   90.00
#
_symmetry.space_group_name_H-M   'P 1'
#
loop_
_entity.id
_entity.type
_entity.pdbx_description
1 polymer ?
#
loop_
_entity_poly.entity_id
_entity_poly.type
_entity_poly.pdbx_seq_one_letter_code
_entity_poly.pdbx_strand_id
1 'polypeptide(L)'
;MGESKQPADLSAQFSDNLKGLAHNLLIDAPDNTPAGIAIERLQQLPGPGSEAWKYSPVNRLYEALANRAEELSPSSLDDASDLLSMVDSARYPLAAMTAVALHSVSRTALTQDQTLELNARGAGHHWQHIEVPDNTRATLIQRRDTAQGAAHITTVSLGVGATLEHGLTGCPNSGTGWQLLSINQQASSDYKLHQLNLGGTLERIDTHIRLLGAGANASLTGALLCGDNDRCDNQTVLEHAAPGCTSAAVYHGVANQQGKLTFGGRIHILESGARTDAKLNNPNLLLSDSAEINTKPELEIYNDDVACAHGATVGQIDNDALFYLRSRGINQAAAYALLLQGFVNEVIGGPDEANALKLTNERLNHWTG
;
A
#
# COMPACT_ATOMS: atom_id res chain seq x y z
N MET A 1 -28.97 25.45 -11.51
CA MET A 1 -29.09 24.91 -10.16
C MET A 1 -29.06 23.41 -10.31
N GLY A 2 -27.88 22.81 -10.18
CA GLY A 2 -27.71 21.36 -10.22
C GLY A 2 -27.77 20.87 -8.78
N GLU A 3 -28.73 20.00 -8.49
CA GLU A 3 -28.79 19.30 -7.19
C GLU A 3 -27.52 18.47 -7.00
N SER A 4 -26.72 18.82 -6.00
CA SER A 4 -25.61 17.99 -5.55
C SER A 4 -26.22 16.74 -4.90
N LYS A 5 -26.13 15.59 -5.56
CA LYS A 5 -26.50 14.29 -4.97
C LYS A 5 -25.74 14.09 -3.66
N GLN A 6 -26.43 13.64 -2.62
CA GLN A 6 -25.83 13.40 -1.31
C GLN A 6 -24.85 12.20 -1.39
N PRO A 7 -23.77 12.18 -0.61
CA PRO A 7 -22.74 11.11 -0.64
C PRO A 7 -23.25 9.69 -0.41
N ALA A 8 -24.36 9.53 0.32
CA ALA A 8 -25.00 8.24 0.56
C ALA A 8 -25.64 7.62 -0.69
N ASP A 9 -26.00 8.45 -1.68
CA ASP A 9 -26.66 8.02 -2.92
C ASP A 9 -25.64 7.43 -3.92
N LEU A 10 -24.41 7.91 -3.90
CA LEU A 10 -23.33 7.45 -4.80
C LEU A 10 -22.83 6.06 -4.40
N SER A 11 -22.68 5.76 -3.11
CA SER A 11 -22.24 4.43 -2.65
C SER A 11 -23.32 3.36 -2.89
N ALA A 12 -24.59 3.72 -2.75
CA ALA A 12 -25.72 2.85 -3.06
C ALA A 12 -25.81 2.60 -4.58
N GLN A 13 -25.70 3.64 -5.40
CA GLN A 13 -25.74 3.55 -6.86
C GLN A 13 -24.55 2.76 -7.40
N PHE A 14 -23.35 2.92 -6.81
CA PHE A 14 -22.16 2.15 -7.15
C PHE A 14 -22.30 0.68 -6.77
N SER A 15 -22.78 0.41 -5.54
CA SER A 15 -23.12 -0.95 -5.08
C SER A 15 -24.16 -1.60 -6.00
N ASP A 16 -25.16 -0.87 -6.44
CA ASP A 16 -26.23 -1.40 -7.31
C ASP A 16 -25.74 -1.64 -8.75
N ASN A 17 -24.86 -0.80 -9.28
CA ASN A 17 -24.21 -1.02 -10.57
C ASN A 17 -23.26 -2.25 -10.52
N LEU A 18 -22.47 -2.39 -9.45
CA LEU A 18 -21.63 -3.59 -9.26
C LEU A 18 -22.45 -4.85 -8.99
N LYS A 19 -23.56 -4.76 -8.25
CA LYS A 19 -24.49 -5.88 -8.08
C LYS A 19 -25.16 -6.25 -9.40
N GLY A 20 -25.53 -5.27 -10.23
CA GLY A 20 -26.03 -5.51 -11.58
C GLY A 20 -25.02 -6.20 -12.47
N LEU A 21 -23.75 -5.77 -12.42
CA LEU A 21 -22.65 -6.40 -13.15
C LEU A 21 -22.34 -7.81 -12.62
N ALA A 22 -22.22 -7.97 -11.30
CA ALA A 22 -22.00 -9.26 -10.68
C ALA A 22 -23.21 -10.20 -10.90
N HIS A 23 -24.43 -9.69 -10.86
CA HIS A 23 -25.66 -10.44 -11.16
C HIS A 23 -25.65 -10.94 -12.62
N ASN A 24 -25.28 -10.10 -13.57
CA ASN A 24 -25.23 -10.49 -15.00
C ASN A 24 -24.12 -11.51 -15.31
N LEU A 25 -23.01 -11.48 -14.55
CA LEU A 25 -21.87 -12.38 -14.75
C LEU A 25 -21.98 -13.70 -13.94
N LEU A 26 -22.77 -13.71 -12.87
CA LEU A 26 -22.71 -14.73 -11.82
C LEU A 26 -24.08 -15.28 -11.45
N ILE A 27 -25.10 -15.13 -12.31
CA ILE A 27 -26.53 -15.48 -12.09
C ILE A 27 -26.71 -16.89 -11.52
N ASP A 28 -25.78 -17.82 -11.76
CA ASP A 28 -25.86 -19.22 -11.35
C ASP A 28 -24.72 -19.69 -10.43
N ALA A 29 -23.97 -18.77 -9.81
CA ALA A 29 -22.85 -19.17 -8.95
C ALA A 29 -23.37 -19.63 -7.57
N PRO A 30 -23.11 -20.89 -7.14
CA PRO A 30 -23.48 -21.35 -5.79
C PRO A 30 -22.77 -20.51 -4.69
N ASP A 31 -23.44 -20.29 -3.56
CA ASP A 31 -22.96 -19.45 -2.45
C ASP A 31 -21.54 -19.77 -1.93
N ASN A 32 -21.11 -21.02 -2.03
CA ASN A 32 -19.79 -21.50 -1.60
C ASN A 32 -18.74 -21.50 -2.72
N THR A 33 -19.03 -20.94 -3.87
CA THR A 33 -18.03 -20.77 -4.92
C THR A 33 -17.29 -19.45 -4.73
N PRO A 34 -16.06 -19.33 -5.21
CA PRO A 34 -15.32 -18.08 -5.16
C PRO A 34 -16.03 -16.90 -5.82
N ALA A 35 -16.85 -17.17 -6.83
CA ALA A 35 -17.74 -16.19 -7.45
C ALA A 35 -18.85 -15.74 -6.48
N GLY A 36 -19.47 -16.66 -5.76
CA GLY A 36 -20.43 -16.35 -4.69
C GLY A 36 -19.79 -15.55 -3.55
N ILE A 37 -18.57 -15.93 -3.15
CA ILE A 37 -17.78 -15.18 -2.16
C ILE A 37 -17.47 -13.76 -2.68
N ALA A 38 -17.12 -13.58 -3.93
CA ALA A 38 -16.88 -12.26 -4.51
C ALA A 38 -18.14 -11.38 -4.46
N ILE A 39 -19.31 -11.93 -4.76
CA ILE A 39 -20.60 -11.22 -4.66
C ILE A 39 -20.88 -10.80 -3.23
N GLU A 40 -20.72 -11.70 -2.27
CA GLU A 40 -20.91 -11.41 -0.84
C GLU A 40 -19.98 -10.27 -0.38
N ARG A 41 -18.71 -10.28 -0.80
CA ARG A 41 -17.74 -9.24 -0.46
C ARG A 41 -18.04 -7.89 -1.12
N LEU A 42 -18.59 -7.89 -2.33
CA LEU A 42 -19.05 -6.64 -2.97
C LEU A 42 -20.18 -5.96 -2.18
N GLN A 43 -21.00 -6.73 -1.44
CA GLN A 43 -22.00 -6.17 -0.53
C GLN A 43 -21.40 -5.54 0.73
N GLN A 44 -20.15 -5.89 1.07
CA GLN A 44 -19.42 -5.43 2.24
C GLN A 44 -18.41 -4.32 1.92
N LEU A 45 -18.50 -3.69 0.73
CA LEU A 45 -17.62 -2.58 0.38
C LEU A 45 -17.67 -1.47 1.44
N PRO A 46 -16.51 -0.96 1.88
CA PRO A 46 -16.46 0.04 2.93
C PRO A 46 -17.15 1.33 2.51
N GLY A 47 -18.00 1.85 3.40
CA GLY A 47 -18.61 3.17 3.24
C GLY A 47 -17.74 4.28 3.83
N PRO A 48 -18.13 5.55 3.65
CA PRO A 48 -17.40 6.73 4.18
C PRO A 48 -17.27 6.75 5.71
N GLY A 49 -18.08 5.96 6.43
CA GLY A 49 -18.02 5.82 7.89
C GLY A 49 -17.19 4.64 8.39
N SER A 50 -16.63 3.84 7.50
CA SER A 50 -15.77 2.71 7.86
C SER A 50 -14.49 3.20 8.52
N GLU A 51 -14.09 2.63 9.66
CA GLU A 51 -12.88 3.01 10.39
C GLU A 51 -11.62 2.92 9.52
N ALA A 52 -11.49 1.89 8.68
CA ALA A 52 -10.37 1.70 7.78
C ALA A 52 -10.25 2.78 6.67
N TRP A 53 -11.33 3.56 6.46
CA TRP A 53 -11.42 4.58 5.42
C TRP A 53 -11.78 5.97 5.96
N LYS A 54 -11.71 6.13 7.27
CA LYS A 54 -12.12 7.37 7.97
C LYS A 54 -11.47 8.63 7.42
N TYR A 55 -10.20 8.56 7.03
CA TYR A 55 -9.42 9.69 6.54
C TYR A 55 -9.28 9.70 5.00
N SER A 56 -9.80 8.69 4.32
CA SER A 56 -9.73 8.57 2.85
C SER A 56 -11.10 8.71 2.21
N PRO A 57 -11.23 9.53 1.16
CA PRO A 57 -12.48 9.72 0.45
C PRO A 57 -12.78 8.51 -0.46
N VAL A 58 -13.20 7.40 0.12
CA VAL A 58 -13.48 6.13 -0.56
C VAL A 58 -14.42 6.29 -1.76
N ASN A 59 -15.38 7.24 -1.71
CA ASN A 59 -16.29 7.51 -2.83
C ASN A 59 -15.55 7.97 -4.09
N ARG A 60 -14.49 8.79 -3.95
CA ARG A 60 -13.66 9.20 -5.10
C ARG A 60 -12.94 8.02 -5.74
N LEU A 61 -12.48 7.08 -4.92
CA LEU A 61 -11.87 5.87 -5.42
C LEU A 61 -12.89 5.03 -6.18
N TYR A 62 -14.08 4.84 -5.63
CA TYR A 62 -15.16 4.10 -6.30
C TYR A 62 -15.56 4.72 -7.63
N GLU A 63 -15.76 6.05 -7.69
CA GLU A 63 -16.05 6.74 -8.94
C GLU A 63 -14.97 6.52 -10.00
N ALA A 64 -13.70 6.64 -9.61
CA ALA A 64 -12.59 6.45 -10.52
C ALA A 64 -12.48 5.01 -11.04
N LEU A 65 -12.73 4.00 -10.18
CA LEU A 65 -12.65 2.59 -10.53
C LEU A 65 -13.88 2.10 -11.32
N ALA A 66 -15.08 2.57 -10.97
CA ALA A 66 -16.32 2.17 -11.63
C ALA A 66 -16.40 2.55 -13.12
N ASN A 67 -15.88 3.73 -13.45
CA ASN A 67 -15.86 4.22 -14.85
C ASN A 67 -15.02 3.33 -15.79
N ARG A 68 -14.30 2.33 -15.26
CA ARG A 68 -13.45 1.40 -16.02
C ARG A 68 -13.94 -0.05 -15.96
N ALA A 69 -15.02 -0.34 -15.23
CA ALA A 69 -15.55 -1.69 -15.08
C ALA A 69 -16.40 -2.17 -16.28
N GLU A 70 -16.63 -1.34 -17.30
CA GLU A 70 -17.56 -1.65 -18.41
C GLU A 70 -17.01 -2.63 -19.46
N GLU A 71 -15.71 -3.01 -19.41
CA GLU A 71 -15.07 -3.87 -20.41
C GLU A 71 -14.72 -5.26 -19.85
N LEU A 72 -15.66 -5.94 -19.21
CA LEU A 72 -15.42 -7.25 -18.58
C LEU A 72 -15.39 -8.41 -19.60
N SER A 73 -14.43 -9.32 -19.46
CA SER A 73 -14.37 -10.57 -20.20
C SER A 73 -14.70 -11.77 -19.30
N PRO A 74 -15.69 -12.63 -19.66
CA PRO A 74 -16.08 -13.79 -18.85
C PRO A 74 -14.99 -14.84 -18.62
N SER A 75 -13.92 -14.84 -19.43
CA SER A 75 -12.82 -15.81 -19.35
C SER A 75 -11.90 -15.63 -18.13
N SER A 76 -12.11 -14.58 -17.31
CA SER A 76 -11.28 -14.27 -16.14
C SER A 76 -11.82 -14.81 -14.80
N LEU A 77 -13.00 -15.45 -14.79
CA LEU A 77 -13.67 -15.85 -13.51
C LEU A 77 -12.99 -17.02 -12.80
N ASP A 78 -12.49 -18.02 -13.54
CA ASP A 78 -11.77 -19.16 -12.96
C ASP A 78 -10.43 -18.71 -12.36
N ASP A 79 -9.73 -17.78 -13.02
CA ASP A 79 -8.50 -17.17 -12.50
C ASP A 79 -8.77 -16.32 -11.26
N ALA A 80 -9.86 -15.56 -11.25
CA ALA A 80 -10.24 -14.70 -10.13
C ALA A 80 -10.45 -15.47 -8.83
N SER A 81 -11.02 -16.66 -8.93
CA SER A 81 -11.29 -17.58 -7.84
C SER A 81 -10.03 -17.96 -7.07
N ASP A 82 -9.03 -18.41 -7.79
CA ASP A 82 -7.75 -18.86 -7.24
C ASP A 82 -6.97 -17.68 -6.66
N LEU A 83 -6.99 -16.53 -7.34
CA LEU A 83 -6.36 -15.31 -6.88
C LEU A 83 -6.96 -14.78 -5.58
N LEU A 84 -8.29 -14.82 -5.41
CA LEU A 84 -8.96 -14.39 -4.17
C LEU A 84 -8.56 -15.23 -2.95
N SER A 85 -8.15 -16.48 -3.14
CA SER A 85 -7.63 -17.32 -2.07
C SER A 85 -6.29 -16.81 -1.50
N MET A 86 -5.58 -16.00 -2.26
CA MET A 86 -4.26 -15.45 -1.91
C MET A 86 -4.33 -14.16 -1.10
N VAL A 87 -5.52 -13.57 -0.94
CA VAL A 87 -5.74 -12.34 -0.19
C VAL A 87 -6.81 -12.54 0.87
N ASP A 88 -6.73 -11.78 1.96
CA ASP A 88 -7.82 -11.69 2.92
C ASP A 88 -8.96 -10.81 2.34
N SER A 89 -9.84 -11.42 1.55
CA SER A 89 -10.94 -10.71 0.90
C SER A 89 -11.96 -10.11 1.88
N ALA A 90 -12.01 -10.60 3.12
CA ALA A 90 -12.84 -10.01 4.17
C ALA A 90 -12.28 -8.66 4.64
N ARG A 91 -10.97 -8.56 4.74
CA ARG A 91 -10.26 -7.32 5.07
C ARG A 91 -10.20 -6.36 3.89
N TYR A 92 -10.07 -6.90 2.68
CA TYR A 92 -9.89 -6.12 1.43
C TYR A 92 -11.03 -6.38 0.43
N PRO A 93 -12.24 -5.89 0.68
CA PRO A 93 -13.38 -6.12 -0.23
C PRO A 93 -13.17 -5.57 -1.65
N LEU A 94 -12.32 -4.52 -1.79
CA LEU A 94 -11.92 -4.00 -3.11
C LEU A 94 -11.15 -5.04 -3.95
N ALA A 95 -10.50 -6.04 -3.32
CA ALA A 95 -9.86 -7.13 -4.05
C ALA A 95 -10.90 -8.00 -4.78
N ALA A 96 -12.06 -8.23 -4.16
CA ALA A 96 -13.16 -8.94 -4.83
C ALA A 96 -13.69 -8.16 -6.03
N MET A 97 -13.83 -6.84 -5.91
CA MET A 97 -14.20 -5.97 -7.03
C MET A 97 -13.16 -6.06 -8.16
N THR A 98 -11.88 -5.96 -7.83
CA THR A 98 -10.80 -6.06 -8.82
C THR A 98 -10.77 -7.42 -9.49
N ALA A 99 -11.02 -8.51 -8.75
CA ALA A 99 -11.08 -9.87 -9.30
C ALA A 99 -12.23 -10.05 -10.31
N VAL A 100 -13.35 -9.39 -10.10
CA VAL A 100 -14.49 -9.42 -11.04
C VAL A 100 -14.27 -8.52 -12.25
N ALA A 101 -13.61 -7.37 -12.06
CA ALA A 101 -13.40 -6.35 -13.09
C ALA A 101 -12.02 -6.45 -13.79
N LEU A 102 -11.39 -7.61 -13.80
CA LEU A 102 -10.02 -7.79 -14.28
C LEU A 102 -9.85 -7.41 -15.76
N HIS A 103 -8.86 -6.52 -16.02
CA HIS A 103 -8.34 -6.21 -17.35
C HIS A 103 -7.14 -7.07 -17.71
N SER A 104 -6.32 -7.43 -16.71
CA SER A 104 -5.19 -8.33 -16.93
C SER A 104 -4.82 -9.10 -15.67
N VAL A 105 -4.42 -10.35 -15.89
CA VAL A 105 -3.81 -11.24 -14.89
C VAL A 105 -2.45 -11.67 -15.39
N SER A 106 -1.46 -11.68 -14.53
CA SER A 106 -0.15 -12.28 -14.81
C SER A 106 0.32 -13.15 -13.66
N ARG A 107 0.98 -14.26 -13.99
CA ARG A 107 1.62 -15.16 -13.02
C ARG A 107 3.07 -15.35 -13.43
N THR A 108 3.99 -15.15 -12.49
CA THR A 108 5.42 -15.25 -12.74
C THR A 108 6.10 -15.98 -11.59
N ALA A 109 6.75 -17.08 -11.88
CA ALA A 109 7.67 -17.72 -10.94
C ALA A 109 9.08 -17.18 -11.18
N LEU A 110 9.70 -16.65 -10.11
CA LEU A 110 11.05 -16.10 -10.18
C LEU A 110 12.09 -17.22 -10.04
N THR A 111 13.22 -17.03 -10.69
CA THR A 111 14.37 -17.93 -10.60
C THR A 111 15.47 -17.31 -9.75
N GLN A 112 16.48 -18.12 -9.40
CA GLN A 112 17.61 -17.70 -8.58
C GLN A 112 18.33 -16.49 -9.21
N ASP A 113 18.53 -15.45 -8.38
CA ASP A 113 19.16 -14.16 -8.70
C ASP A 113 18.49 -13.38 -9.84
N GLN A 114 17.23 -13.70 -10.14
CA GLN A 114 16.44 -12.97 -11.15
C GLN A 114 16.01 -11.60 -10.63
N THR A 115 16.12 -10.59 -11.47
CA THR A 115 15.46 -9.31 -11.29
C THR A 115 14.27 -9.21 -12.24
N LEU A 116 13.08 -9.01 -11.68
CA LEU A 116 11.85 -8.75 -12.45
C LEU A 116 11.51 -7.24 -12.35
N GLU A 117 11.42 -6.57 -13.48
CA GLU A 117 10.91 -5.20 -13.54
C GLU A 117 9.47 -5.18 -14.03
N LEU A 118 8.59 -4.59 -13.24
CA LEU A 118 7.18 -4.40 -13.56
C LEU A 118 6.87 -2.91 -13.64
N ASN A 119 6.35 -2.50 -14.77
CA ASN A 119 5.84 -1.16 -14.95
C ASN A 119 4.31 -1.23 -14.97
N ALA A 120 3.69 -1.07 -13.81
CA ALA A 120 2.24 -1.03 -13.68
C ALA A 120 1.73 0.32 -14.21
N ARG A 121 1.36 0.34 -15.49
CA ARG A 121 0.86 1.52 -16.19
C ARG A 121 -0.55 1.30 -16.67
N GLY A 122 -1.32 2.38 -16.69
CA GLY A 122 -2.65 2.37 -17.25
C GLY A 122 -3.77 2.38 -16.20
N ALA A 123 -4.97 2.64 -16.69
CA ALA A 123 -6.20 2.57 -15.91
C ALA A 123 -6.77 1.15 -15.93
N GLY A 124 -7.66 0.85 -15.00
CA GLY A 124 -8.35 -0.43 -14.92
C GLY A 124 -7.88 -1.33 -13.78
N HIS A 125 -8.25 -2.58 -13.84
CA HIS A 125 -8.06 -3.57 -12.80
C HIS A 125 -7.03 -4.61 -13.21
N HIS A 126 -5.92 -4.68 -12.48
CA HIS A 126 -4.78 -5.53 -12.80
C HIS A 126 -4.40 -6.40 -11.60
N TRP A 127 -4.12 -7.67 -11.85
CA TRP A 127 -3.62 -8.59 -10.82
C TRP A 127 -2.35 -9.29 -11.28
N GLN A 128 -1.33 -9.23 -10.44
CA GLN A 128 -0.06 -9.89 -10.65
C GLN A 128 0.21 -10.86 -9.51
N HIS A 129 0.44 -12.13 -9.82
CA HIS A 129 0.91 -13.11 -8.85
C HIS A 129 2.37 -13.46 -9.12
N ILE A 130 3.19 -13.37 -8.07
CA ILE A 130 4.62 -13.63 -8.11
C ILE A 130 4.92 -14.76 -7.13
N GLU A 131 5.54 -15.81 -7.62
CA GLU A 131 6.03 -16.91 -6.82
C GLU A 131 7.55 -16.83 -6.71
N VAL A 132 8.07 -16.91 -5.50
CA VAL A 132 9.50 -17.06 -5.21
C VAL A 132 9.69 -18.45 -4.62
N PRO A 133 10.20 -19.44 -5.40
CA PRO A 133 10.33 -20.81 -4.95
C PRO A 133 11.26 -20.97 -3.73
N ASP A 134 11.21 -22.15 -3.09
CA ASP A 134 12.03 -22.46 -1.93
C ASP A 134 13.51 -22.18 -2.19
N ASN A 135 14.19 -21.60 -1.19
CA ASN A 135 15.61 -21.25 -1.21
C ASN A 135 16.05 -20.37 -2.40
N THR A 136 15.11 -19.69 -3.05
CA THR A 136 15.37 -18.78 -4.17
C THR A 136 15.58 -17.37 -3.64
N ARG A 137 16.61 -16.69 -4.16
CA ARG A 137 16.79 -15.25 -3.98
C ARG A 137 16.37 -14.54 -5.28
N ALA A 138 15.57 -13.49 -5.15
CA ALA A 138 15.13 -12.70 -6.30
C ALA A 138 14.95 -11.22 -5.94
N THR A 139 14.81 -10.41 -6.97
CA THR A 139 14.56 -8.97 -6.87
C THR A 139 13.33 -8.60 -7.69
N LEU A 140 12.46 -7.78 -7.12
CA LEU A 140 11.31 -7.21 -7.79
C LEU A 140 11.42 -5.68 -7.79
N ILE A 141 11.35 -5.07 -8.96
CA ILE A 141 11.26 -3.61 -9.11
C ILE A 141 9.89 -3.31 -9.71
N GLN A 142 9.01 -2.73 -8.92
CA GLN A 142 7.67 -2.35 -9.35
C GLN A 142 7.55 -0.83 -9.40
N ARG A 143 7.38 -0.28 -10.61
CA ARG A 143 7.13 1.15 -10.82
C ARG A 143 5.69 1.34 -11.21
N ARG A 144 5.01 2.25 -10.54
CA ARG A 144 3.58 2.51 -10.73
C ARG A 144 3.38 3.89 -11.31
N ASP A 145 2.63 3.92 -12.41
CA ASP A 145 2.05 5.14 -12.98
C ASP A 145 0.53 4.97 -12.88
N THR A 146 -0.03 5.46 -11.79
CA THR A 146 -1.48 5.37 -11.55
C THR A 146 -2.18 6.45 -12.38
N ALA A 147 -2.55 6.10 -13.61
CA ALA A 147 -3.56 6.85 -14.33
C ALA A 147 -4.89 6.86 -13.54
N GLN A 148 -5.81 7.77 -13.85
CA GLN A 148 -7.11 7.81 -13.18
C GLN A 148 -7.85 6.48 -13.28
N GLY A 149 -8.31 5.96 -12.14
CA GLY A 149 -9.08 4.74 -12.06
C GLY A 149 -8.26 3.46 -12.18
N ALA A 150 -7.08 3.40 -11.54
CA ALA A 150 -6.26 2.19 -11.50
C ALA A 150 -6.45 1.43 -10.19
N ALA A 151 -6.69 0.12 -10.27
CA ALA A 151 -6.61 -0.84 -9.18
C ALA A 151 -5.59 -1.91 -9.51
N HIS A 152 -4.52 -1.97 -8.72
CA HIS A 152 -3.46 -2.94 -8.89
C HIS A 152 -3.39 -3.86 -7.67
N ILE A 153 -3.41 -5.17 -7.89
CA ILE A 153 -3.14 -6.15 -6.85
C ILE A 153 -1.86 -6.89 -7.21
N THR A 154 -0.93 -6.91 -6.28
CA THR A 154 0.28 -7.73 -6.37
C THR A 154 0.26 -8.71 -5.22
N THR A 155 0.13 -10.00 -5.53
CA THR A 155 0.26 -11.07 -4.56
C THR A 155 1.61 -11.73 -4.72
N VAL A 156 2.29 -12.01 -3.60
CA VAL A 156 3.60 -12.69 -3.59
C VAL A 156 3.55 -13.88 -2.65
N SER A 157 3.99 -15.03 -3.13
CA SER A 157 4.19 -16.23 -2.32
C SER A 157 5.69 -16.50 -2.21
N LEU A 158 6.24 -16.40 -0.99
CA LEU A 158 7.62 -16.76 -0.71
C LEU A 158 7.68 -18.17 -0.13
N GLY A 159 8.40 -19.05 -0.82
CA GLY A 159 8.71 -20.41 -0.37
C GLY A 159 9.63 -20.47 0.86
N VAL A 160 9.89 -21.66 1.36
CA VAL A 160 10.76 -21.88 2.51
C VAL A 160 12.18 -21.39 2.21
N GLY A 161 12.74 -20.55 3.09
CA GLY A 161 14.09 -20.00 2.91
C GLY A 161 14.25 -19.04 1.72
N ALA A 162 13.14 -18.65 1.06
CA ALA A 162 13.19 -17.72 -0.05
C ALA A 162 13.48 -16.28 0.41
N THR A 163 14.15 -15.52 -0.43
CA THR A 163 14.47 -14.10 -0.18
C THR A 163 13.98 -13.25 -1.34
N LEU A 164 13.19 -12.21 -1.05
CA LEU A 164 12.77 -11.22 -2.03
C LEU A 164 13.08 -9.81 -1.56
N GLU A 165 13.84 -9.08 -2.38
CA GLU A 165 14.01 -7.64 -2.22
C GLU A 165 13.12 -6.92 -3.22
N HIS A 166 12.22 -6.05 -2.74
CA HIS A 166 11.18 -5.42 -3.52
C HIS A 166 11.27 -3.89 -3.44
N GLY A 167 11.53 -3.25 -4.56
CA GLY A 167 11.41 -1.80 -4.73
C GLY A 167 10.02 -1.46 -5.29
N LEU A 168 9.24 -0.66 -4.56
CA LEU A 168 7.93 -0.16 -4.98
C LEU A 168 7.95 1.36 -5.09
N THR A 169 7.96 1.87 -6.32
CA THR A 169 8.07 3.31 -6.57
C THR A 169 6.82 3.83 -7.27
N GLY A 170 6.16 4.83 -6.66
CA GLY A 170 5.08 5.59 -7.29
C GLY A 170 5.62 6.66 -8.23
N CYS A 171 4.81 7.10 -9.21
CA CYS A 171 5.13 8.25 -10.06
C CYS A 171 4.55 9.54 -9.48
N PRO A 172 5.25 10.68 -9.62
CA PRO A 172 4.68 11.98 -9.29
C PRO A 172 3.50 12.29 -10.22
N ASN A 173 2.50 13.02 -9.70
CA ASN A 173 1.28 13.40 -10.41
C ASN A 173 0.38 12.21 -10.80
N SER A 174 0.41 11.14 -10.01
CA SER A 174 -0.53 10.04 -10.18
C SER A 174 -1.98 10.51 -10.03
N GLY A 175 -2.89 9.85 -10.71
CA GLY A 175 -4.32 10.11 -10.63
C GLY A 175 -4.94 9.58 -9.33
N THR A 176 -6.13 8.98 -9.46
CA THR A 176 -6.79 8.25 -8.36
C THR A 176 -6.55 6.76 -8.55
N GLY A 177 -5.96 6.11 -7.54
CA GLY A 177 -5.64 4.69 -7.62
C GLY A 177 -5.61 3.97 -6.28
N TRP A 178 -5.72 2.65 -6.37
CA TRP A 178 -5.58 1.73 -5.25
C TRP A 178 -4.58 0.63 -5.57
N GLN A 179 -3.69 0.36 -4.63
CA GLN A 179 -2.75 -0.76 -4.69
C GLN A 179 -2.97 -1.66 -3.48
N LEU A 180 -3.11 -2.95 -3.71
CA LEU A 180 -2.94 -3.97 -2.67
C LEU A 180 -1.66 -4.77 -2.92
N LEU A 181 -0.82 -4.83 -1.91
CA LEU A 181 0.36 -5.67 -1.86
C LEU A 181 0.14 -6.74 -0.77
N SER A 182 -0.08 -7.99 -1.18
CA SER A 182 -0.34 -9.11 -0.27
C SER A 182 0.78 -10.14 -0.36
N ILE A 183 1.53 -10.31 0.73
CA ILE A 183 2.73 -11.15 0.80
C ILE A 183 2.49 -12.30 1.76
N ASN A 184 2.65 -13.53 1.29
CA ASN A 184 2.57 -14.74 2.09
C ASN A 184 3.95 -15.37 2.22
N GLN A 185 4.47 -15.47 3.45
CA GLN A 185 5.82 -15.92 3.75
C GLN A 185 5.83 -17.30 4.43
N GLN A 186 6.55 -18.24 3.83
CA GLN A 186 6.81 -19.55 4.44
C GLN A 186 8.01 -19.49 5.41
N ALA A 187 8.34 -20.64 6.04
CA ALA A 187 9.35 -20.71 7.08
C ALA A 187 10.72 -20.18 6.63
N SER A 188 11.38 -19.41 7.49
CA SER A 188 12.72 -18.86 7.27
C SER A 188 12.88 -18.00 6.01
N SER A 189 11.77 -17.54 5.43
CA SER A 189 11.82 -16.61 4.31
C SER A 189 12.11 -15.18 4.75
N ASP A 190 12.73 -14.39 3.88
CA ASP A 190 13.10 -12.99 4.12
C ASP A 190 12.50 -12.07 3.05
N TYR A 191 11.64 -11.14 3.46
CA TYR A 191 11.03 -10.16 2.58
C TYR A 191 11.46 -8.75 2.95
N LYS A 192 11.97 -8.00 1.96
CA LYS A 192 12.35 -6.60 2.15
C LYS A 192 11.57 -5.72 1.18
N LEU A 193 10.87 -4.73 1.71
CA LEU A 193 10.15 -3.73 0.92
C LEU A 193 10.81 -2.36 1.07
N HIS A 194 11.10 -1.73 -0.07
CA HIS A 194 11.54 -0.34 -0.16
C HIS A 194 10.50 0.44 -0.95
N GLN A 195 9.73 1.31 -0.26
CA GLN A 195 8.59 2.00 -0.84
C GLN A 195 8.83 3.50 -0.96
N LEU A 196 8.55 4.05 -2.14
CA LEU A 196 8.43 5.49 -2.35
C LEU A 196 7.03 5.82 -2.86
N ASN A 197 6.28 6.64 -2.10
CA ASN A 197 5.01 7.22 -2.51
C ASN A 197 5.18 8.73 -2.68
N LEU A 198 4.87 9.25 -3.86
CA LEU A 198 5.05 10.66 -4.22
C LEU A 198 3.72 11.44 -4.29
N GLY A 199 2.64 10.82 -3.83
CA GLY A 199 1.32 11.41 -3.85
C GLY A 199 0.58 11.26 -5.18
N GLY A 200 -0.61 11.83 -5.20
CA GLY A 200 -1.54 11.83 -6.32
C GLY A 200 -2.87 12.45 -5.90
N THR A 201 -3.81 12.56 -6.83
CA THR A 201 -5.16 13.08 -6.52
C THR A 201 -5.82 12.31 -5.37
N LEU A 202 -5.66 10.99 -5.38
CA LEU A 202 -5.89 10.07 -4.26
C LEU A 202 -5.13 8.78 -4.53
N GLU A 203 -4.11 8.50 -3.75
CA GLU A 203 -3.37 7.25 -3.83
C GLU A 203 -3.46 6.50 -2.53
N ARG A 204 -4.10 5.31 -2.57
CA ARG A 204 -4.14 4.41 -1.42
C ARG A 204 -3.32 3.16 -1.71
N ILE A 205 -2.44 2.83 -0.76
CA ILE A 205 -1.63 1.61 -0.77
C ILE A 205 -1.97 0.81 0.49
N ASP A 206 -2.50 -0.37 0.30
CA ASP A 206 -2.68 -1.37 1.35
C ASP A 206 -1.58 -2.43 1.22
N THR A 207 -0.77 -2.61 2.25
CA THR A 207 0.28 -3.63 2.34
C THR A 207 -0.08 -4.63 3.44
N HIS A 208 -0.23 -5.90 3.10
CA HIS A 208 -0.49 -6.97 4.05
C HIS A 208 0.57 -8.06 3.94
N ILE A 209 1.37 -8.20 4.98
CA ILE A 209 2.42 -9.20 5.08
C ILE A 209 2.01 -10.24 6.10
N ARG A 210 1.92 -11.49 5.67
CA ARG A 210 1.54 -12.63 6.49
C ARG A 210 2.73 -13.56 6.66
N LEU A 211 3.28 -13.59 7.87
CA LEU A 211 4.38 -14.47 8.27
C LEU A 211 3.78 -15.82 8.73
N LEU A 212 3.56 -16.72 7.76
CA LEU A 212 2.84 -17.98 7.93
C LEU A 212 3.74 -19.13 8.40
N GLY A 213 5.05 -19.02 8.15
CA GLY A 213 6.03 -20.03 8.52
C GLY A 213 6.98 -19.57 9.63
N ALA A 214 7.42 -20.50 10.47
CA ALA A 214 8.30 -20.19 11.61
C ALA A 214 9.61 -19.52 11.17
N GLY A 215 10.05 -18.49 11.90
CA GLY A 215 11.30 -17.77 11.64
C GLY A 215 11.30 -16.91 10.37
N ALA A 216 10.13 -16.62 9.80
CA ALA A 216 10.03 -15.67 8.69
C ALA A 216 10.35 -14.25 9.15
N ASN A 217 10.98 -13.46 8.27
CA ASN A 217 11.39 -12.09 8.53
C ASN A 217 10.80 -11.12 7.49
N ALA A 218 10.33 -9.95 7.94
CA ALA A 218 9.88 -8.88 7.08
C ALA A 218 10.51 -7.54 7.48
N SER A 219 11.11 -6.83 6.53
CA SER A 219 11.71 -5.52 6.73
C SER A 219 11.14 -4.52 5.72
N LEU A 220 10.53 -3.46 6.21
CA LEU A 220 9.87 -2.45 5.38
C LEU A 220 10.48 -1.08 5.67
N THR A 221 10.86 -0.39 4.60
CA THR A 221 11.23 1.04 4.67
C THR A 221 10.39 1.81 3.65
N GLY A 222 10.02 3.05 3.98
CA GLY A 222 9.25 3.83 3.02
C GLY A 222 9.28 5.33 3.27
N ALA A 223 9.31 6.09 2.18
CA ALA A 223 9.10 7.53 2.18
C ALA A 223 7.74 7.87 1.55
N LEU A 224 6.95 8.68 2.26
CA LEU A 224 5.61 9.09 1.86
C LEU A 224 5.60 10.63 1.72
N LEU A 225 5.61 11.12 0.48
CA LEU A 225 5.74 12.54 0.18
C LEU A 225 4.44 13.07 -0.42
N CYS A 226 3.70 13.86 0.36
CA CYS A 226 2.38 14.37 0.03
C CYS A 226 2.37 15.90 0.00
N GLY A 227 2.12 16.49 -1.14
CA GLY A 227 2.11 17.95 -1.30
C GLY A 227 1.01 18.42 -2.26
N ASP A 228 1.04 19.69 -2.63
CA ASP A 228 0.02 20.30 -3.48
C ASP A 228 -1.41 20.08 -2.92
N ASN A 229 -2.27 19.40 -3.66
CA ASN A 229 -3.60 18.93 -3.22
C ASN A 229 -3.66 17.39 -3.14
N ASP A 230 -2.50 16.74 -3.02
CA ASP A 230 -2.40 15.29 -3.01
C ASP A 230 -3.04 14.66 -1.78
N ARG A 231 -3.45 13.41 -1.92
CA ARG A 231 -3.89 12.54 -0.85
C ARG A 231 -3.15 11.21 -0.93
N CYS A 232 -2.32 10.98 0.09
CA CYS A 232 -1.61 9.72 0.27
C CYS A 232 -2.25 8.97 1.43
N ASP A 233 -2.71 7.76 1.20
CA ASP A 233 -3.18 6.86 2.25
C ASP A 233 -2.36 5.57 2.20
N ASN A 234 -1.56 5.32 3.22
CA ASN A 234 -0.72 4.13 3.32
C ASN A 234 -1.15 3.29 4.53
N GLN A 235 -1.59 2.07 4.26
CA GLN A 235 -2.04 1.13 5.29
C GLN A 235 -1.12 -0.10 5.27
N THR A 236 -0.54 -0.43 6.41
CA THR A 236 0.40 -1.56 6.54
C THR A 236 -0.06 -2.50 7.65
N VAL A 237 -0.20 -3.78 7.35
CA VAL A 237 -0.52 -4.84 8.31
C VAL A 237 0.60 -5.87 8.29
N LEU A 238 1.17 -6.14 9.47
CA LEU A 238 2.16 -7.18 9.71
C LEU A 238 1.50 -8.26 10.56
N GLU A 239 1.12 -9.38 9.94
CA GLU A 239 0.44 -10.49 10.59
C GLU A 239 1.43 -11.62 10.91
N HIS A 240 1.63 -11.87 12.19
CA HIS A 240 2.49 -12.93 12.70
C HIS A 240 1.65 -14.15 13.05
N ALA A 241 1.62 -15.13 12.16
CA ALA A 241 0.82 -16.35 12.29
C ALA A 241 1.65 -17.58 12.68
N ALA A 242 2.98 -17.44 12.85
CA ALA A 242 3.90 -18.53 13.19
C ALA A 242 4.95 -18.07 14.21
N PRO A 243 5.56 -19.01 14.96
CA PRO A 243 6.48 -18.65 16.03
C PRO A 243 7.85 -18.18 15.52
N GLY A 244 8.52 -17.33 16.33
CA GLY A 244 9.88 -16.88 16.08
C GLY A 244 10.03 -15.94 14.88
N CYS A 245 8.93 -15.36 14.40
CA CYS A 245 8.94 -14.41 13.30
C CYS A 245 9.40 -13.01 13.76
N THR A 246 10.03 -12.29 12.85
CA THR A 246 10.47 -10.91 13.11
C THR A 246 9.94 -9.95 12.06
N SER A 247 9.62 -8.72 12.48
CA SER A 247 9.28 -7.67 11.53
C SER A 247 9.75 -6.28 11.99
N ALA A 248 10.17 -5.47 11.03
CA ALA A 248 10.49 -4.07 11.27
C ALA A 248 9.92 -3.22 10.13
N ALA A 249 9.17 -2.17 10.47
CA ALA A 249 8.65 -1.22 9.51
C ALA A 249 9.02 0.21 9.93
N VAL A 250 9.62 0.97 9.02
CA VAL A 250 9.97 2.39 9.24
C VAL A 250 9.46 3.19 8.05
N TYR A 251 8.50 4.08 8.29
CA TYR A 251 7.94 4.95 7.27
C TYR A 251 8.11 6.41 7.65
N HIS A 252 8.80 7.18 6.84
CA HIS A 252 8.94 8.63 7.01
C HIS A 252 7.90 9.35 6.15
N GLY A 253 7.04 10.14 6.79
CA GLY A 253 6.02 10.93 6.13
C GLY A 253 6.40 12.42 6.05
N VAL A 254 6.12 13.05 4.92
CA VAL A 254 6.25 14.49 4.76
C VAL A 254 5.00 15.03 4.09
N ALA A 255 4.35 16.00 4.73
CA ALA A 255 3.22 16.71 4.14
C ALA A 255 3.52 18.20 4.01
N ASN A 256 3.26 18.75 2.81
CA ASN A 256 3.46 20.15 2.49
C ASN A 256 2.24 20.74 1.78
N GLN A 257 2.16 22.08 1.69
CA GLN A 257 1.10 22.84 1.03
C GLN A 257 -0.28 22.42 1.55
N GLN A 258 -1.13 21.77 0.76
CA GLN A 258 -2.47 21.27 1.12
C GLN A 258 -2.52 19.73 1.10
N GLY A 259 -1.36 19.07 1.09
CA GLY A 259 -1.23 17.62 1.08
C GLY A 259 -1.84 16.98 2.32
N LYS A 260 -2.54 15.87 2.15
CA LYS A 260 -3.12 15.08 3.24
C LYS A 260 -2.53 13.67 3.23
N LEU A 261 -1.73 13.39 4.24
CA LEU A 261 -1.08 12.10 4.45
C LEU A 261 -1.81 11.33 5.55
N THR A 262 -2.19 10.10 5.24
CA THR A 262 -2.69 9.13 6.21
C THR A 262 -1.76 7.94 6.27
N PHE A 263 -1.37 7.54 7.47
CA PHE A 263 -0.63 6.31 7.72
C PHE A 263 -1.35 5.48 8.77
N GLY A 264 -1.72 4.24 8.43
CA GLY A 264 -2.16 3.22 9.36
C GLY A 264 -1.16 2.08 9.41
N GLY A 265 -0.70 1.75 10.61
CA GLY A 265 0.26 0.66 10.80
C GLY A 265 -0.23 -0.31 11.87
N ARG A 266 -0.51 -1.56 11.52
CA ARG A 266 -0.96 -2.59 12.47
C ARG A 266 0.02 -3.74 12.56
N ILE A 267 0.41 -4.06 13.79
CA ILE A 267 1.06 -5.35 14.11
C ILE A 267 -0.03 -6.25 14.68
N HIS A 268 -0.27 -7.39 14.01
CA HIS A 268 -1.26 -8.37 14.40
C HIS A 268 -0.57 -9.70 14.70
N ILE A 269 -0.61 -10.12 15.97
CA ILE A 269 0.04 -11.37 16.42
C ILE A 269 -1.03 -12.34 16.86
N LEU A 270 -1.12 -13.46 16.14
CA LEU A 270 -2.05 -14.54 16.45
C LEU A 270 -1.57 -15.35 17.66
N GLU A 271 -2.44 -16.19 18.24
CA GLU A 271 -2.09 -17.10 19.35
C GLU A 271 -0.88 -17.98 19.02
N SER A 272 -0.72 -18.37 17.75
CA SER A 272 0.40 -19.15 17.23
C SER A 272 1.73 -18.38 17.10
N GLY A 273 1.71 -17.05 17.24
CA GLY A 273 2.85 -16.15 16.99
C GLY A 273 3.81 -15.98 18.17
N ALA A 274 4.07 -17.02 18.95
CA ALA A 274 5.00 -16.96 20.07
C ALA A 274 6.42 -16.54 19.66
N ARG A 275 7.15 -15.84 20.52
CA ARG A 275 8.53 -15.36 20.31
C ARG A 275 8.65 -14.41 19.09
N THR A 276 7.61 -13.68 18.79
CA THR A 276 7.64 -12.59 17.79
C THR A 276 8.44 -11.40 18.33
N ASP A 277 9.30 -10.80 17.49
CA ASP A 277 9.86 -9.45 17.68
C ASP A 277 9.38 -8.55 16.54
N ALA A 278 8.53 -7.57 16.87
CA ALA A 278 7.89 -6.72 15.86
C ALA A 278 7.99 -5.23 16.23
N LYS A 279 8.44 -4.41 15.27
CA LYS A 279 8.63 -2.97 15.45
C LYS A 279 8.00 -2.20 14.30
N LEU A 280 7.32 -1.10 14.64
CA LEU A 280 6.77 -0.17 13.65
C LEU A 280 7.06 1.25 14.09
N ASN A 281 7.67 2.05 13.22
CA ASN A 281 7.97 3.45 13.47
C ASN A 281 7.51 4.33 12.30
N ASN A 282 6.85 5.46 12.64
CA ASN A 282 6.37 6.41 11.64
C ASN A 282 6.62 7.86 12.07
N PRO A 283 7.86 8.36 11.95
CA PRO A 283 8.12 9.78 12.11
C PRO A 283 7.64 10.58 10.90
N ASN A 284 7.08 11.76 11.15
CA ASN A 284 6.50 12.59 10.11
C ASN A 284 6.89 14.06 10.31
N LEU A 285 7.03 14.80 9.19
CA LEU A 285 7.25 16.23 9.15
C LEU A 285 6.08 16.95 8.49
N LEU A 286 5.52 17.92 9.20
CA LEU A 286 4.49 18.83 8.70
C LEU A 286 5.16 20.14 8.28
N LEU A 287 5.16 20.46 6.99
CA LEU A 287 5.90 21.59 6.44
C LEU A 287 5.06 22.85 6.22
N SER A 288 3.71 22.74 6.30
CA SER A 288 2.80 23.87 6.15
C SER A 288 1.60 23.75 7.09
N ASP A 289 1.00 24.88 7.46
CA ASP A 289 -0.19 24.95 8.31
C ASP A 289 -1.46 24.40 7.61
N SER A 290 -1.45 24.29 6.28
CA SER A 290 -2.57 23.79 5.48
C SER A 290 -2.48 22.31 5.20
N ALA A 291 -1.33 21.68 5.48
CA ALA A 291 -1.15 20.24 5.34
C ALA A 291 -1.73 19.48 6.54
N GLU A 292 -2.02 18.20 6.34
CA GLU A 292 -2.59 17.34 7.36
C GLU A 292 -1.88 15.99 7.36
N ILE A 293 -1.52 15.51 8.55
CA ILE A 293 -0.97 14.16 8.75
C ILE A 293 -1.83 13.44 9.79
N ASN A 294 -2.39 12.31 9.39
CA ASN A 294 -3.11 11.39 10.26
C ASN A 294 -2.30 10.10 10.39
N THR A 295 -1.78 9.81 11.58
CA THR A 295 -1.04 8.57 11.84
C THR A 295 -1.73 7.75 12.91
N LYS A 296 -1.91 6.45 12.65
CA LYS A 296 -2.60 5.51 13.53
C LYS A 296 -1.82 4.19 13.64
N PRO A 297 -0.85 4.08 14.55
CA PRO A 297 -0.25 2.79 14.87
C PRO A 297 -1.16 1.96 15.78
N GLU A 298 -1.29 0.66 15.51
CA GLU A 298 -2.13 -0.28 16.25
C GLU A 298 -1.36 -1.56 16.59
N LEU A 299 -1.61 -2.10 17.79
CA LEU A 299 -1.13 -3.42 18.22
C LEU A 299 -2.35 -4.28 18.56
N GLU A 300 -2.41 -5.46 17.95
CA GLU A 300 -3.43 -6.47 18.20
C GLU A 300 -2.71 -7.78 18.51
N ILE A 301 -2.61 -8.13 19.79
CA ILE A 301 -1.69 -9.17 20.27
C ILE A 301 -2.47 -10.22 21.04
N TYR A 302 -2.41 -11.48 20.58
CA TYR A 302 -3.09 -12.63 21.16
C TYR A 302 -2.12 -13.66 21.77
N ASN A 303 -0.81 -13.32 21.91
CA ASN A 303 0.20 -14.15 22.56
C ASN A 303 1.06 -13.28 23.49
N ASP A 304 1.37 -13.77 24.70
CA ASP A 304 2.11 -13.02 25.73
C ASP A 304 3.64 -13.16 25.64
N ASP A 305 4.13 -14.18 24.91
CA ASP A 305 5.58 -14.40 24.68
C ASP A 305 6.07 -13.64 23.44
N VAL A 306 6.02 -12.30 23.48
CA VAL A 306 6.37 -11.45 22.33
C VAL A 306 7.07 -10.15 22.77
N ALA A 307 7.89 -9.58 21.86
CA ALA A 307 8.49 -8.25 22.00
C ALA A 307 7.94 -7.34 20.89
N CYS A 308 7.11 -6.36 21.27
CA CYS A 308 6.47 -5.48 20.30
C CYS A 308 6.60 -4.03 20.71
N ALA A 309 6.86 -3.19 19.71
CA ALA A 309 6.88 -1.74 19.91
C ALA A 309 6.32 -1.02 18.68
N HIS A 310 5.63 0.07 18.92
CA HIS A 310 5.30 1.03 17.85
C HIS A 310 5.58 2.47 18.30
N GLY A 311 5.83 3.34 17.33
CA GLY A 311 5.98 4.78 17.54
C GLY A 311 5.45 5.55 16.34
N ALA A 312 4.86 6.70 16.60
CA ALA A 312 4.52 7.67 15.58
C ALA A 312 4.69 9.07 16.12
N THR A 313 5.23 9.95 15.30
CA THR A 313 5.40 11.37 15.67
C THR A 313 4.98 12.26 14.49
N VAL A 314 4.47 13.44 14.81
CA VAL A 314 4.28 14.51 13.83
C VAL A 314 5.00 15.74 14.37
N GLY A 315 6.03 16.18 13.65
CA GLY A 315 6.88 17.30 14.04
C GLY A 315 7.09 18.28 12.90
N GLN A 316 8.01 19.19 13.13
CA GLN A 316 8.49 20.17 12.16
C GLN A 316 10.01 20.05 12.02
N ILE A 317 10.60 20.72 11.06
CA ILE A 317 12.07 20.81 10.94
C ILE A 317 12.64 21.42 12.23
N ASP A 318 13.68 20.78 12.75
CA ASP A 318 14.36 21.22 13.97
C ASP A 318 15.02 22.61 13.77
N ASN A 319 14.54 23.59 14.52
CA ASN A 319 15.03 24.96 14.45
C ASN A 319 16.46 25.12 14.98
N ASP A 320 16.88 24.29 15.92
CA ASP A 320 18.26 24.34 16.45
C ASP A 320 19.24 23.77 15.42
N ALA A 321 18.87 22.69 14.74
CA ALA A 321 19.64 22.15 13.61
C ALA A 321 19.71 23.16 12.44
N LEU A 322 18.58 23.82 12.13
CA LEU A 322 18.51 24.86 11.12
C LEU A 322 19.41 26.05 11.48
N PHE A 323 19.36 26.52 12.74
CA PHE A 323 20.21 27.59 13.24
C PHE A 323 21.69 27.21 13.17
N TYR A 324 22.05 25.98 13.57
CA TYR A 324 23.43 25.48 13.48
C TYR A 324 23.97 25.53 12.05
N LEU A 325 23.23 25.01 11.07
CA LEU A 325 23.66 25.05 9.66
C LEU A 325 23.83 26.47 9.14
N ARG A 326 22.92 27.39 9.51
CA ARG A 326 23.00 28.81 9.16
C ARG A 326 24.22 29.49 9.79
N SER A 327 24.58 29.17 11.02
CA SER A 327 25.76 29.71 11.70
C SER A 327 27.07 29.26 11.02
N ARG A 328 27.03 28.20 10.22
CA ARG A 328 28.15 27.71 9.40
C ARG A 328 28.17 28.31 7.99
N GLY A 329 27.32 29.30 7.71
CA GLY A 329 27.30 30.03 6.44
C GLY A 329 26.40 29.44 5.37
N ILE A 330 25.61 28.39 5.69
CA ILE A 330 24.62 27.84 4.78
C ILE A 330 23.38 28.75 4.83
N ASN A 331 22.90 29.21 3.69
CA ASN A 331 21.69 30.02 3.64
C ASN A 331 20.46 29.22 4.10
N GLN A 332 19.40 29.92 4.51
CA GLN A 332 18.23 29.29 5.12
C GLN A 332 17.55 28.24 4.22
N ALA A 333 17.37 28.54 2.94
CA ALA A 333 16.71 27.61 2.01
C ALA A 333 17.56 26.34 1.82
N ALA A 334 18.86 26.46 1.63
CA ALA A 334 19.76 25.32 1.52
C ALA A 334 19.84 24.49 2.81
N ALA A 335 19.87 25.15 3.99
CA ALA A 335 19.88 24.45 5.27
C ALA A 335 18.58 23.65 5.49
N TYR A 336 17.45 24.27 5.16
CA TYR A 336 16.14 23.62 5.23
C TYR A 336 16.04 22.39 4.30
N ALA A 337 16.48 22.56 3.03
CA ALA A 337 16.51 21.47 2.05
C ALA A 337 17.42 20.31 2.50
N LEU A 338 18.60 20.61 3.08
CA LEU A 338 19.51 19.59 3.61
C LEU A 338 18.90 18.76 4.73
N LEU A 339 18.23 19.41 5.69
CA LEU A 339 17.56 18.71 6.80
C LEU A 339 16.41 17.83 6.30
N LEU A 340 15.62 18.35 5.38
CA LEU A 340 14.50 17.62 4.80
C LEU A 340 14.98 16.42 3.97
N GLN A 341 16.00 16.60 3.14
CA GLN A 341 16.63 15.50 2.37
C GLN A 341 17.21 14.44 3.31
N GLY A 342 17.92 14.85 4.38
CA GLY A 342 18.46 13.93 5.37
C GLY A 342 17.39 13.06 5.98
N PHE A 343 16.26 13.66 6.42
CA PHE A 343 15.13 12.95 6.98
C PHE A 343 14.51 11.94 6.00
N VAL A 344 14.30 12.32 4.75
CA VAL A 344 13.68 11.44 3.76
C VAL A 344 14.64 10.33 3.30
N ASN A 345 15.91 10.67 3.07
CA ASN A 345 16.90 9.74 2.56
C ASN A 345 17.27 8.62 3.56
N GLU A 346 16.98 8.80 4.85
CA GLU A 346 17.20 7.76 5.86
C GLU A 346 16.46 6.45 5.56
N VAL A 347 15.32 6.52 4.86
CA VAL A 347 14.49 5.36 4.53
C VAL A 347 14.45 5.01 3.03
N ILE A 348 15.20 5.75 2.20
CA ILE A 348 15.36 5.44 0.79
C ILE A 348 16.47 4.38 0.64
N GLY A 349 16.21 3.35 -0.15
CA GLY A 349 17.17 2.27 -0.40
C GLY A 349 16.60 1.24 -1.37
N GLY A 350 17.28 0.10 -1.44
CA GLY A 350 16.82 -1.09 -2.17
C GLY A 350 17.12 -1.08 -3.67
N PRO A 351 16.50 -1.97 -4.43
CA PRO A 351 16.91 -2.26 -5.80
C PRO A 351 16.62 -1.13 -6.80
N ASP A 352 15.75 -0.18 -6.46
CA ASP A 352 15.42 0.99 -7.31
C ASP A 352 15.91 2.32 -6.68
N GLU A 353 16.89 2.25 -5.77
CA GLU A 353 17.37 3.39 -4.96
C GLU A 353 17.74 4.62 -5.81
N ALA A 354 18.49 4.44 -6.88
CA ALA A 354 18.93 5.56 -7.73
C ALA A 354 17.74 6.32 -8.34
N ASN A 355 16.70 5.60 -8.78
CA ASN A 355 15.48 6.20 -9.31
C ASN A 355 14.66 6.83 -8.18
N ALA A 356 14.56 6.17 -7.03
CA ALA A 356 13.86 6.69 -5.86
C ALA A 356 14.48 8.00 -5.36
N LEU A 357 15.81 8.08 -5.25
CA LEU A 357 16.52 9.30 -4.88
C LEU A 357 16.31 10.43 -5.89
N LYS A 358 16.37 10.12 -7.20
CA LYS A 358 16.09 11.10 -8.25
C LYS A 358 14.71 11.72 -8.10
N LEU A 359 13.66 10.87 -8.02
CA LEU A 359 12.27 11.31 -7.90
C LEU A 359 12.02 12.07 -6.60
N THR A 360 12.59 11.61 -5.50
CA THR A 360 12.57 12.30 -4.20
C THR A 360 13.14 13.70 -4.30
N ASN A 361 14.34 13.84 -4.87
CA ASN A 361 14.98 15.13 -5.03
C ASN A 361 14.19 16.08 -5.93
N GLU A 362 13.61 15.60 -7.02
CA GLU A 362 12.69 16.36 -7.88
C GLU A 362 11.48 16.88 -7.08
N ARG A 363 10.86 16.03 -6.26
CA ARG A 363 9.72 16.41 -5.43
C ARG A 363 10.09 17.43 -4.35
N LEU A 364 11.20 17.21 -3.64
CA LEU A 364 11.66 18.11 -2.58
C LEU A 364 12.11 19.47 -3.13
N ASN A 365 12.77 19.51 -4.29
CA ASN A 365 13.15 20.75 -4.95
C ASN A 365 11.93 21.58 -5.35
N HIS A 366 10.84 20.94 -5.80
CA HIS A 366 9.58 21.64 -6.07
C HIS A 366 8.99 22.32 -4.82
N TRP A 367 9.24 21.79 -3.62
CA TRP A 367 8.74 22.35 -2.37
C TRP A 367 9.65 23.41 -1.74
N THR A 368 10.93 23.43 -2.07
CA THR A 368 11.94 24.30 -1.43
C THR A 368 12.48 25.40 -2.35
N GLY A 369 12.20 25.32 -3.65
CA GLY A 369 12.56 26.36 -4.67
C GLY A 369 11.49 27.38 -4.82
#